data_9d6176d30fe9c9db3840f2982fb499c9
#
_entry.id   9d6176d30fe9c9db3840f2982fb499c9
#
_cell.length_a   1.000
_cell.length_b   1.000
_cell.length_c   1.000
_cell.angle_alpha   90.00
_cell.angle_beta   90.00
_cell.angle_gamma   90.00
#
_symmetry.space_group_name_H-M   'P 1'
#
loop_
_entity.id
_entity.type
_entity.pdbx_description
1 polymer ?
#
loop_
_entity_poly.entity_id
_entity_poly.type
_entity_poly.pdbx_seq_one_letter_code
_entity_poly.pdbx_strand_id
1 'polypeptide(L)'
;MTDYLSISMNQINENIPRLEKAWKLVQEGKVYLNRENSLRAIVKGSEINYIVNIAAQDCTCADHKFRPELICKHIRAAQLARDIQLGLITLEVKN
;
A
#
# COMPACT_ATOMS: atom_id res chain seq x y z
N MET A 1 -15.57 11.90 -0.48
CA MET A 1 -15.64 11.35 -0.20
C MET A 1 -15.08 10.42 -0.12
N THR A 2 -14.47 10.03 0.31
CA THR A 2 -14.00 9.10 0.37
C THR A 2 -14.67 7.84 0.39
N ASP A 3 -15.42 7.62 -0.49
CA ASP A 3 -16.29 6.51 -0.49
C ASP A 3 -15.60 5.21 -0.65
N TYR A 4 -14.48 5.16 -1.30
CA TYR A 4 -13.76 3.90 -1.46
C TYR A 4 -13.27 3.36 -0.11
N LEU A 5 -13.01 4.23 0.84
CA LEU A 5 -12.65 3.76 2.17
C LEU A 5 -13.84 3.08 2.84
N SER A 6 -15.01 3.66 2.65
CA SER A 6 -16.21 3.05 3.19
C SER A 6 -16.44 1.68 2.61
N ILE A 7 -16.20 1.54 1.32
CA ILE A 7 -16.35 0.25 0.68
C ILE A 7 -15.39 -0.75 1.27
N SER A 8 -14.15 -0.35 1.47
CA SER A 8 -13.16 -1.24 2.05
C SER A 8 -13.57 -1.72 3.43
N MET A 9 -14.10 -0.81 4.21
CA MET A 9 -14.51 -1.15 5.55
C MET A 9 -15.66 -2.14 5.58
N ASN A 10 -16.49 -2.12 4.57
CA ASN A 10 -17.61 -3.03 4.51
C ASN A 10 -17.21 -4.43 4.15
N GLN A 11 -16.06 -4.60 3.56
CA GLN A 11 -15.68 -5.89 3.06
C GLN A 11 -15.11 -6.79 4.10
N ILE A 12 -14.20 -6.30 4.89
CA ILE A 12 -13.56 -7.14 5.78
C ILE A 12 -13.01 -6.56 6.97
N ASN A 13 -13.24 -7.09 8.10
CA ASN A 13 -12.72 -6.58 9.34
C ASN A 13 -11.25 -6.88 9.54
N GLU A 14 -10.82 -8.02 9.06
CA GLU A 14 -9.44 -8.42 9.30
C GLU A 14 -8.44 -7.62 8.52
N ASN A 15 -8.87 -7.06 7.38
CA ASN A 15 -7.96 -6.29 6.54
C ASN A 15 -7.91 -4.81 6.89
N ILE A 16 -8.83 -4.35 7.74
CA ILE A 16 -8.85 -2.94 8.10
C ILE A 16 -7.55 -2.45 8.72
N PRO A 17 -6.95 -3.18 9.66
CA PRO A 17 -5.68 -2.71 10.23
C PRO A 17 -4.58 -2.59 9.19
N ARG A 18 -4.53 -3.52 8.23
CA ARG A 18 -3.53 -3.45 7.18
C ARG A 18 -3.78 -2.27 6.26
N LEU A 19 -5.04 -1.99 5.97
CA LEU A 19 -5.40 -0.87 5.13
C LEU A 19 -5.05 0.45 5.80
N GLU A 20 -5.32 0.58 7.08
CA GLU A 20 -4.98 1.79 7.82
C GLU A 20 -3.49 2.01 7.85
N LYS A 21 -2.72 0.95 8.06
CA LYS A 21 -1.26 1.06 8.08
C LYS A 21 -0.73 1.43 6.71
N ALA A 22 -1.36 0.90 5.65
CA ALA A 22 -0.97 1.22 4.29
C ALA A 22 -1.21 2.69 3.99
N TRP A 23 -2.37 3.22 4.37
CA TRP A 23 -2.67 4.62 4.17
C TRP A 23 -1.67 5.51 4.89
N LYS A 24 -1.32 5.12 6.10
CA LYS A 24 -0.36 5.90 6.87
C LYS A 24 0.98 5.95 6.17
N LEU A 25 1.42 4.84 5.61
CA LEU A 25 2.68 4.82 4.87
C LEU A 25 2.63 5.76 3.67
N VAL A 26 1.51 5.78 2.97
CA VAL A 26 1.36 6.67 1.83
C VAL A 26 1.35 8.13 2.28
N GLN A 27 0.61 8.43 3.33
CA GLN A 27 0.50 9.79 3.83
C GLN A 27 1.82 10.31 4.36
N GLU A 28 2.65 9.43 4.89
CA GLU A 28 3.95 9.82 5.41
C GLU A 28 5.03 9.89 4.34
N GLY A 29 4.67 9.62 3.09
CA GLY A 29 5.63 9.72 2.00
C GLY A 29 6.67 8.63 1.98
N LYS A 30 6.34 7.46 2.50
CA LYS A 30 7.29 6.37 2.60
C LYS A 30 7.25 5.39 1.44
N VAL A 31 6.40 5.64 0.44
CA VAL A 31 6.29 4.77 -0.71
C VAL A 31 6.88 5.46 -1.92
N TYR A 32 7.84 4.82 -2.56
CA TYR A 32 8.52 5.36 -3.73
C TYR A 32 8.29 4.44 -4.91
N LEU A 33 7.54 4.92 -5.90
CA LEU A 33 7.29 4.12 -7.10
C LEU A 33 8.45 4.27 -8.05
N ASN A 34 8.77 3.20 -8.78
CA ASN A 34 9.81 3.25 -9.78
C ASN A 34 9.30 4.09 -10.95
N ARG A 35 10.13 5.01 -11.42
CA ARG A 35 9.72 5.92 -12.49
C ARG A 35 9.45 5.21 -13.79
N GLU A 36 10.22 4.20 -14.08
CA GLU A 36 10.11 3.50 -15.35
C GLU A 36 9.09 2.38 -15.31
N ASN A 37 8.80 1.87 -14.12
CA ASN A 37 7.86 0.79 -13.99
C ASN A 37 7.06 0.96 -12.70
N SER A 38 5.88 1.55 -12.81
CA SER A 38 5.06 1.85 -11.64
C SER A 38 4.50 0.61 -10.96
N LEU A 39 4.81 -0.59 -11.49
CA LEU A 39 4.45 -1.83 -10.82
C LEU A 39 5.54 -2.28 -9.85
N ARG A 40 6.59 -1.50 -9.70
CA ARG A 40 7.64 -1.74 -8.73
C ARG A 40 7.72 -0.59 -7.77
N ALA A 41 7.94 -0.88 -6.51
CA ALA A 41 8.00 0.15 -5.49
C ALA A 41 8.96 -0.21 -4.38
N ILE A 42 9.39 0.81 -3.64
CA ILE A 42 10.17 0.62 -2.43
C ILE A 42 9.39 1.30 -1.33
N VAL A 43 9.19 0.59 -0.22
CA VAL A 43 8.52 1.14 0.94
C VAL A 43 9.54 1.29 2.04
N LYS A 44 9.72 2.50 2.53
CA LYS A 44 10.74 2.79 3.52
C LYS A 44 10.32 2.28 4.89
N GLY A 45 11.18 1.46 5.50
CA GLY A 45 10.97 1.00 6.85
C GLY A 45 11.84 1.77 7.83
N SER A 46 11.78 1.39 9.10
CA SER A 46 12.55 2.07 10.12
C SER A 46 14.03 1.73 10.03
N GLU A 47 14.34 0.50 9.66
CA GLU A 47 15.72 0.05 9.55
C GLU A 47 16.11 -0.41 8.16
N ILE A 48 15.18 -0.98 7.43
CA ILE A 48 15.44 -1.44 6.08
C ILE A 48 14.29 -1.01 5.18
N ASN A 49 14.56 -1.03 3.89
CA ASN A 49 13.52 -0.72 2.92
C ASN A 49 12.98 -2.03 2.35
N TYR A 50 11.70 -2.05 2.06
CA TYR A 50 11.05 -3.23 1.51
C TYR A 50 10.82 -3.06 0.03
N ILE A 51 11.09 -4.11 -0.72
CA ILE A 51 10.92 -4.08 -2.17
C ILE A 51 9.61 -4.76 -2.51
N VAL A 52 8.77 -4.06 -3.26
CA VAL A 52 7.46 -4.53 -3.61
C VAL A 52 7.32 -4.69 -5.11
N ASN A 53 6.79 -5.84 -5.53
CA ASN A 53 6.41 -6.06 -6.91
C ASN A 53 4.89 -6.08 -6.93
N ILE A 54 4.29 -4.99 -7.39
CA ILE A 54 2.84 -4.84 -7.35
C ILE A 54 2.16 -5.84 -8.28
N ALA A 55 2.74 -6.08 -9.44
CA ALA A 55 2.14 -7.02 -10.40
C ALA A 55 2.07 -8.43 -9.85
N ALA A 56 3.12 -8.86 -9.16
CA ALA A 56 3.16 -10.19 -8.58
C ALA A 56 2.61 -10.25 -7.17
N GLN A 57 2.28 -9.10 -6.59
CA GLN A 57 1.83 -8.99 -5.22
C GLN A 57 2.85 -9.62 -4.28
N ASP A 58 4.11 -9.23 -4.46
CA ASP A 58 5.22 -9.78 -3.70
C ASP A 58 5.92 -8.68 -2.92
N CYS A 59 6.45 -9.04 -1.76
CA CYS A 59 7.14 -8.09 -0.90
C CYS A 59 8.20 -8.83 -0.11
N THR A 60 9.29 -8.14 0.22
CA THR A 60 10.39 -8.75 0.94
C THR A 60 10.19 -8.77 2.45
N CYS A 61 9.05 -8.31 2.95
CA CYS A 61 8.84 -8.26 4.40
C CYS A 61 8.53 -9.64 4.98
N ALA A 62 8.71 -9.77 6.30
CA ALA A 62 8.49 -11.03 6.96
C ALA A 62 7.01 -11.44 6.94
N ASP A 63 6.12 -10.48 7.06
CA ASP A 63 4.69 -10.78 7.07
C ASP A 63 4.29 -11.49 5.78
N HIS A 64 4.80 -11.01 4.65
CA HIS A 64 4.48 -11.63 3.38
C HIS A 64 5.10 -13.03 3.26
N LYS A 65 6.30 -13.21 3.81
CA LYS A 65 6.95 -14.51 3.76
C LYS A 65 6.16 -15.56 4.51
N PHE A 66 5.59 -15.19 5.66
CA PHE A 66 4.83 -16.13 6.46
C PHE A 66 3.40 -16.31 5.97
N ARG A 67 2.84 -15.31 5.32
CA ARG A 67 1.48 -15.36 4.84
C ARG A 67 1.40 -14.85 3.40
N PRO A 68 1.97 -15.61 2.47
CA PRO A 68 2.05 -15.13 1.07
C PRO A 68 0.69 -14.97 0.42
N GLU A 69 -0.34 -15.61 0.96
CA GLU A 69 -1.68 -15.49 0.40
C GLU A 69 -2.35 -14.17 0.78
N LEU A 70 -1.80 -13.43 1.74
CA LEU A 70 -2.37 -12.17 2.15
C LEU A 70 -1.57 -11.01 1.60
N ILE A 71 -2.26 -9.92 1.30
CA ILE A 71 -1.59 -8.71 0.84
C ILE A 71 -1.13 -7.94 2.06
N CYS A 72 0.18 -7.83 2.23
CA CYS A 72 0.72 -7.12 3.39
C CYS A 72 0.53 -5.62 3.24
N LYS A 73 0.80 -4.88 4.33
CA LYS A 73 0.61 -3.43 4.32
C LYS A 73 1.50 -2.75 3.27
N HIS A 74 2.68 -3.29 3.00
CA HIS A 74 3.59 -2.67 2.04
C HIS A 74 3.07 -2.81 0.62
N ILE A 75 2.55 -3.98 0.26
CA ILE A 75 1.97 -4.17 -1.05
C ILE A 75 0.75 -3.28 -1.20
N ARG A 76 -0.09 -3.23 -0.18
CA ARG A 76 -1.28 -2.39 -0.23
C ARG A 76 -0.91 -0.92 -0.36
N ALA A 77 0.12 -0.48 0.37
CA ALA A 77 0.56 0.91 0.29
C ALA A 77 1.06 1.24 -1.10
N ALA A 78 1.82 0.31 -1.71
CA ALA A 78 2.32 0.52 -3.06
C ALA A 78 1.16 0.58 -4.06
N GLN A 79 0.15 -0.26 -3.89
CA GLN A 79 -1.03 -0.23 -4.76
C GLN A 79 -1.76 1.11 -4.65
N LEU A 80 -1.92 1.59 -3.42
CA LEU A 80 -2.59 2.87 -3.19
C LEU A 80 -1.80 4.02 -3.82
N ALA A 81 -0.48 4.02 -3.64
CA ALA A 81 0.36 5.07 -4.22
C ALA A 81 0.27 5.07 -5.74
N ARG A 82 0.25 3.90 -6.34
CA ARG A 82 0.15 3.79 -7.78
C ARG A 82 -1.21 4.29 -8.27
N ASP A 83 -2.27 3.93 -7.55
CA ASP A 83 -3.60 4.37 -7.93
C ASP A 83 -3.73 5.89 -7.82
N ILE A 84 -3.10 6.49 -6.83
CA ILE A 84 -3.07 7.94 -6.70
C ILE A 84 -2.32 8.55 -7.86
N GLN A 85 -1.18 7.97 -8.22
CA GLN A 85 -0.38 8.48 -9.33
C GLN A 85 -1.14 8.41 -10.64
N LEU A 86 -1.93 7.36 -10.84
CA LEU A 86 -2.71 7.19 -12.04
C LEU A 86 -4.01 7.99 -12.04
N GLY A 87 -4.30 8.66 -10.94
CA GLY A 87 -5.50 9.46 -10.85
C GLY A 87 -6.77 8.67 -10.59
N LEU A 88 -6.63 7.38 -10.21
CA LEU A 88 -7.78 6.55 -9.95
C LEU A 88 -8.41 6.86 -8.60
N ILE A 89 -7.61 7.32 -7.65
CA ILE A 89 -8.11 7.75 -6.35
C ILE A 89 -7.38 9.01 -5.98
N THR A 90 -7.96 9.78 -5.07
CA THR A 90 -7.38 11.02 -4.63
C THR A 90 -7.07 10.93 -3.15
N LEU A 91 -5.85 11.29 -2.79
CA LEU A 91 -5.47 11.33 -1.39
C LEU A 91 -5.88 12.70 -0.87
N GLU A 92 -6.89 12.71 -0.01
CA GLU A 92 -7.33 13.95 0.58
C GLU A 92 -6.63 14.14 1.90
N VAL A 93 -6.01 15.29 2.05
CA VAL A 93 -5.34 15.60 3.30
C VAL A 93 -6.26 16.49 4.07
N LYS A 94 -6.73 15.98 5.19
CA LYS A 94 -7.61 16.75 6.03
C LYS A 94 -6.78 17.52 7.03
N ASN A 95 -7.08 18.74 7.12
CA ASN A 95 -6.32 19.59 8.04
C ASN A 95 -7.06 19.83 9.30
#